data_f98758816fbdc1b46746c5044041e25a
#
_entry.id   f98758816fbdc1b46746c5044041e25a
#
_cell.length_a   1.000
_cell.length_b   1.000
_cell.length_c   1.000
_cell.angle_alpha   90.00
_cell.angle_beta   90.00
_cell.angle_gamma   90.00
#
_symmetry.space_group_name_H-M   'P 1'
#
loop_
_entity.id
_entity.type
_entity.pdbx_description
1 polymer ?
#
loop_
_entity_poly.entity_id
_entity_poly.type
_entity_poly.pdbx_seq_one_letter_code
_entity_poly.pdbx_strand_id
1 'polypeptide(L)'
;MYDIVIIGGGPAGLTAAIYAQRAMLKAVTLEKDAYSTGQIAVSSRVDNYPGFYGISGDELGEKMRSHAEELGAEFLEDEVKNISPLKDKKGYLLTLEYGGELETKTVIFAGGTYHRSLGIKGEREFSGRGISSCAVCDGAFFKGKPAAVIGGGDTAFSDALYLANICSEVYIISRRDVFRAGKSLVAQAESSDKIKIITNAVPVEIHGDKLVDSIEISQNGKLSSIAVNGVFIAIGNVPNTDIIAPLVKLDENGYIMAGEDGVTSADGIFAAGDCRTKKLRQVITAVADGANCVMSAEKYIRENR
;
A
#
# COMPACT_ATOMS: atom_id res chain seq x y z
N MET A 1 -17.36 23.28 10.21
CA MET A 1 -16.69 22.18 10.93
C MET A 1 -17.30 20.87 10.48
N TYR A 2 -16.49 19.94 10.06
CA TYR A 2 -16.88 18.57 9.69
C TYR A 2 -16.95 17.67 10.94
N ASP A 3 -17.67 16.57 10.86
CA ASP A 3 -17.59 15.51 11.87
C ASP A 3 -16.32 14.67 11.63
N ILE A 4 -16.03 14.37 10.34
CA ILE A 4 -14.87 13.60 9.92
C ILE A 4 -14.22 14.27 8.70
N VAL A 5 -12.89 14.42 8.73
CA VAL A 5 -12.09 14.61 7.52
C VAL A 5 -11.31 13.32 7.25
N ILE A 6 -11.48 12.78 6.05
CA ILE A 6 -10.79 11.58 5.57
C ILE A 6 -9.64 12.02 4.68
N ILE A 7 -8.42 11.55 4.93
CA ILE A 7 -7.23 11.89 4.14
C ILE A 7 -6.78 10.67 3.36
N GLY A 8 -6.94 10.72 2.04
CA GLY A 8 -6.61 9.67 1.08
C GLY A 8 -7.82 9.03 0.43
N GLY A 9 -7.82 8.97 -0.91
CA GLY A 9 -8.88 8.44 -1.79
C GLY A 9 -8.72 6.98 -2.18
N GLY A 10 -7.85 6.22 -1.52
CA GLY A 10 -7.71 4.78 -1.76
C GLY A 10 -8.86 3.96 -1.15
N PRO A 11 -8.84 2.61 -1.29
CA PRO A 11 -9.93 1.74 -0.82
C PRO A 11 -10.33 1.93 0.65
N ALA A 12 -9.39 2.26 1.52
CA ALA A 12 -9.68 2.56 2.93
C ALA A 12 -10.46 3.85 3.09
N GLY A 13 -10.03 4.94 2.42
CA GLY A 13 -10.70 6.23 2.49
C GLY A 13 -12.06 6.22 1.78
N LEU A 14 -12.16 5.58 0.60
CA LEU A 14 -13.43 5.42 -0.11
C LEU A 14 -14.46 4.65 0.73
N THR A 15 -14.02 3.60 1.42
CA THR A 15 -14.91 2.87 2.34
C THR A 15 -15.29 3.71 3.55
N ALA A 16 -14.35 4.47 4.11
CA ALA A 16 -14.67 5.41 5.18
C ALA A 16 -15.70 6.45 4.74
N ALA A 17 -15.58 6.98 3.51
CA ALA A 17 -16.56 7.91 2.94
C ALA A 17 -17.96 7.27 2.84
N ILE A 18 -18.06 6.05 2.30
CA ILE A 18 -19.31 5.28 2.22
C ILE A 18 -19.97 5.13 3.61
N TYR A 19 -19.19 4.68 4.61
CA TYR A 19 -19.71 4.45 5.95
C TYR A 19 -20.07 5.76 6.67
N ALA A 20 -19.33 6.84 6.46
CA ALA A 20 -19.64 8.15 7.02
C ALA A 20 -20.99 8.67 6.51
N GLN A 21 -21.27 8.55 5.19
CA GLN A 21 -22.57 8.92 4.61
C GLN A 21 -23.70 8.06 5.16
N ARG A 22 -23.51 6.75 5.28
CA ARG A 22 -24.49 5.84 5.86
C ARG A 22 -24.80 6.13 7.34
N ALA A 23 -23.81 6.66 8.08
CA ALA A 23 -23.97 7.11 9.46
C ALA A 23 -24.51 8.56 9.56
N MET A 24 -24.82 9.22 8.43
CA MET A 24 -25.29 10.61 8.35
C MET A 24 -24.31 11.59 9.04
N LEU A 25 -23.01 11.32 8.97
CA LEU A 25 -21.97 12.20 9.47
C LEU A 25 -21.55 13.19 8.37
N LYS A 26 -21.31 14.45 8.76
CA LYS A 26 -20.77 15.45 7.85
C LYS A 26 -19.30 15.15 7.62
N ALA A 27 -18.97 14.54 6.48
CA ALA A 27 -17.60 14.12 6.14
C ALA A 27 -17.17 14.67 4.78
N VAL A 28 -15.86 14.90 4.63
CA VAL A 28 -15.19 15.20 3.36
C VAL A 28 -13.95 14.34 3.22
N THR A 29 -13.69 13.86 2.00
CA THR A 29 -12.48 13.11 1.65
C THR A 29 -11.53 13.99 0.85
N LEU A 30 -10.30 14.13 1.33
CA LEU A 30 -9.22 14.85 0.67
C LEU A 30 -8.35 13.88 -0.10
N GLU A 31 -8.16 14.13 -1.39
CA GLU A 31 -7.20 13.41 -2.24
C GLU A 31 -6.49 14.41 -3.14
N LYS A 32 -5.18 14.32 -3.22
CA LYS A 32 -4.36 15.26 -4.00
C LYS A 32 -4.57 15.15 -5.52
N ASP A 33 -4.92 13.97 -6.00
CA ASP A 33 -5.21 13.72 -7.42
C ASP A 33 -6.71 13.38 -7.55
N ALA A 34 -7.49 14.22 -8.20
CA ALA A 34 -8.96 14.23 -8.22
C ALA A 34 -9.62 12.85 -8.44
N TYR A 35 -9.05 12.05 -9.30
CA TYR A 35 -9.58 10.74 -9.68
C TYR A 35 -8.73 9.58 -9.18
N SER A 36 -7.75 9.83 -8.33
CA SER A 36 -6.93 8.78 -7.76
C SER A 36 -7.77 7.88 -6.84
N THR A 37 -7.66 6.59 -7.06
CA THR A 37 -8.22 5.55 -6.18
C THR A 37 -7.12 4.80 -5.43
N GLY A 38 -5.94 5.43 -5.33
CA GLY A 38 -4.78 4.92 -4.64
C GLY A 38 -4.04 3.83 -5.42
N GLN A 39 -3.23 3.04 -4.73
CA GLN A 39 -2.37 2.02 -5.35
C GLN A 39 -3.13 0.92 -6.12
N ILE A 40 -4.41 0.73 -5.84
CA ILE A 40 -5.20 -0.28 -6.56
C ILE A 40 -5.27 0.02 -8.06
N ALA A 41 -5.30 1.30 -8.46
CA ALA A 41 -5.44 1.72 -9.85
C ALA A 41 -4.34 1.17 -10.79
N VAL A 42 -3.14 0.90 -10.26
CA VAL A 42 -2.03 0.36 -11.08
C VAL A 42 -2.09 -1.16 -11.27
N SER A 43 -3.00 -1.86 -10.60
CA SER A 43 -3.17 -3.31 -10.77
C SER A 43 -3.92 -3.60 -12.05
N SER A 44 -3.29 -4.32 -12.99
CA SER A 44 -3.92 -4.71 -14.25
C SER A 44 -5.08 -5.68 -14.05
N ARG A 45 -5.08 -6.43 -12.94
CA ARG A 45 -6.09 -7.42 -12.61
C ARG A 45 -6.14 -7.71 -11.10
N VAL A 46 -7.34 -7.85 -10.56
CA VAL A 46 -7.62 -8.18 -9.17
C VAL A 46 -8.42 -9.48 -9.12
N ASP A 47 -7.83 -10.55 -8.57
CA ASP A 47 -8.44 -11.87 -8.45
C ASP A 47 -8.83 -12.24 -7.01
N ASN A 48 -8.46 -11.41 -6.04
CA ASN A 48 -8.60 -11.69 -4.61
C ASN A 48 -9.56 -10.74 -3.87
N TYR A 49 -10.40 -10.01 -4.61
CA TYR A 49 -11.46 -9.20 -4.03
C TYR A 49 -12.83 -9.89 -4.27
N PRO A 50 -13.52 -10.35 -3.20
CA PRO A 50 -14.76 -11.09 -3.35
C PRO A 50 -15.84 -10.31 -4.10
N GLY A 51 -16.50 -10.95 -5.04
CA GLY A 51 -17.55 -10.37 -5.87
C GLY A 51 -17.04 -9.75 -7.20
N PHE A 52 -15.74 -9.52 -7.35
CA PHE A 52 -15.16 -8.87 -8.54
C PHE A 52 -13.94 -9.65 -9.06
N TYR A 53 -14.16 -10.89 -9.46
CA TYR A 53 -13.08 -11.71 -10.02
C TYR A 53 -12.62 -11.20 -11.39
N GLY A 54 -11.33 -10.95 -11.52
CA GLY A 54 -10.70 -10.57 -12.79
C GLY A 54 -10.90 -9.12 -13.21
N ILE A 55 -11.45 -8.27 -12.34
CA ILE A 55 -11.60 -6.83 -12.58
C ILE A 55 -10.23 -6.14 -12.59
N SER A 56 -10.05 -5.06 -13.35
CA SER A 56 -8.86 -4.22 -13.20
C SER A 56 -8.92 -3.44 -11.88
N GLY A 57 -7.77 -3.08 -11.34
CA GLY A 57 -7.72 -2.28 -10.12
C GLY A 57 -8.30 -0.90 -10.30
N ASP A 58 -8.09 -0.31 -11.49
CA ASP A 58 -8.66 0.98 -11.87
C ASP A 58 -10.19 0.92 -11.86
N GLU A 59 -10.80 -0.03 -12.59
CA GLU A 59 -12.26 -0.22 -12.61
C GLU A 59 -12.83 -0.51 -11.21
N LEU A 60 -12.13 -1.30 -10.38
CA LEU A 60 -12.58 -1.56 -9.02
C LEU A 60 -12.54 -0.29 -8.17
N GLY A 61 -11.50 0.51 -8.31
CA GLY A 61 -11.37 1.81 -7.64
C GLY A 61 -12.48 2.77 -8.06
N GLU A 62 -12.74 2.89 -9.37
CA GLU A 62 -13.83 3.71 -9.90
C GLU A 62 -15.21 3.28 -9.37
N LYS A 63 -15.48 1.97 -9.28
CA LYS A 63 -16.73 1.46 -8.69
C LYS A 63 -16.87 1.82 -7.21
N MET A 64 -15.77 1.77 -6.45
CA MET A 64 -15.78 2.19 -5.03
C MET A 64 -16.01 3.69 -4.92
N ARG A 65 -15.39 4.49 -5.79
CA ARG A 65 -15.55 5.94 -5.84
C ARG A 65 -16.98 6.33 -6.18
N SER A 66 -17.53 5.79 -7.28
CA SER A 66 -18.90 6.03 -7.71
C SER A 66 -19.93 5.64 -6.62
N HIS A 67 -19.70 4.52 -5.92
CA HIS A 67 -20.55 4.11 -4.81
C HIS A 67 -20.57 5.17 -3.67
N ALA A 68 -19.40 5.74 -3.33
CA ALA A 68 -19.36 6.79 -2.33
C ALA A 68 -20.09 8.06 -2.80
N GLU A 69 -19.89 8.46 -4.06
CA GLU A 69 -20.53 9.63 -4.67
C GLU A 69 -22.06 9.48 -4.78
N GLU A 70 -22.56 8.30 -5.14
CA GLU A 70 -24.00 8.00 -5.16
C GLU A 70 -24.66 8.13 -3.77
N LEU A 71 -23.90 7.91 -2.70
CA LEU A 71 -24.36 8.14 -1.33
C LEU A 71 -24.20 9.61 -0.89
N GLY A 72 -23.68 10.49 -1.74
CA GLY A 72 -23.51 11.91 -1.47
C GLY A 72 -22.19 12.25 -0.75
N ALA A 73 -21.17 11.38 -0.85
CA ALA A 73 -19.86 11.69 -0.27
C ALA A 73 -19.22 12.91 -0.96
N GLU A 74 -18.71 13.83 -0.15
CA GLU A 74 -17.98 15.02 -0.61
C GLU A 74 -16.50 14.66 -0.79
N PHE A 75 -15.95 15.04 -1.95
CA PHE A 75 -14.53 14.89 -2.26
C PHE A 75 -13.93 16.26 -2.59
N LEU A 76 -12.76 16.52 -2.06
CA LEU A 76 -12.01 17.74 -2.32
C LEU A 76 -10.62 17.37 -2.85
N GLU A 77 -10.30 17.86 -4.05
CA GLU A 77 -8.97 17.74 -4.63
C GLU A 77 -8.03 18.75 -3.99
N ASP A 78 -7.29 18.31 -2.99
CA ASP A 78 -6.27 19.13 -2.33
C ASP A 78 -5.31 18.22 -1.52
N GLU A 79 -4.13 18.74 -1.24
CA GLU A 79 -3.15 18.09 -0.39
C GLU A 79 -3.13 18.74 1.00
N VAL A 80 -3.24 17.90 2.04
CA VAL A 80 -3.09 18.38 3.42
C VAL A 80 -1.62 18.65 3.71
N LYS A 81 -1.28 19.88 4.11
CA LYS A 81 0.09 20.28 4.46
C LYS A 81 0.37 20.29 5.95
N ASN A 82 -0.66 20.51 6.75
CA ASN A 82 -0.51 20.50 8.20
C ASN A 82 -1.80 20.06 8.88
N ILE A 83 -1.64 19.38 10.01
CA ILE A 83 -2.73 19.01 10.91
C ILE A 83 -2.36 19.48 12.30
N SER A 84 -3.20 20.28 12.93
CA SER A 84 -2.96 20.79 14.28
C SER A 84 -4.22 20.68 15.15
N PRO A 85 -4.08 20.42 16.46
CA PRO A 85 -5.21 20.49 17.39
C PRO A 85 -5.82 21.90 17.41
N LEU A 86 -7.13 22.00 17.52
CA LEU A 86 -7.84 23.27 17.75
C LEU A 86 -7.53 23.78 19.17
N LYS A 87 -7.38 25.11 19.33
CA LYS A 87 -6.97 25.72 20.61
C LYS A 87 -8.08 25.69 21.68
N ASP A 88 -9.32 26.00 21.25
CA ASP A 88 -10.41 26.32 22.17
C ASP A 88 -11.50 25.22 22.23
N LYS A 89 -11.36 24.15 21.44
CA LYS A 89 -12.33 23.06 21.37
C LYS A 89 -11.66 21.76 20.92
N LYS A 90 -12.30 20.62 21.18
CA LYS A 90 -11.82 19.33 20.66
C LYS A 90 -11.93 19.30 19.14
N GLY A 91 -10.93 18.74 18.48
CA GLY A 91 -10.85 18.58 17.05
C GLY A 91 -9.54 19.10 16.46
N TYR A 92 -9.52 19.20 15.14
CA TYR A 92 -8.33 19.49 14.36
C TYR A 92 -8.59 20.55 13.29
N LEU A 93 -7.56 21.34 13.03
CA LEU A 93 -7.44 22.25 11.89
C LEU A 93 -6.49 21.62 10.88
N LEU A 94 -6.96 21.45 9.65
CA LEU A 94 -6.18 21.01 8.51
C LEU A 94 -5.91 22.19 7.61
N THR A 95 -4.63 22.46 7.31
CA THR A 95 -4.20 23.46 6.33
C THR A 95 -3.93 22.77 5.00
N LEU A 96 -4.47 23.32 3.92
CA LEU A 96 -4.43 22.76 2.57
C LEU A 96 -3.38 23.44 1.68
N GLU A 97 -2.91 22.74 0.64
CA GLU A 97 -1.89 23.24 -0.31
C GLU A 97 -2.36 24.45 -1.09
N TYR A 98 -3.56 24.40 -1.65
CA TYR A 98 -4.08 25.48 -2.50
C TYR A 98 -4.71 26.65 -1.73
N GLY A 99 -4.47 26.69 -0.42
CA GLY A 99 -4.85 27.81 0.44
C GLY A 99 -6.28 27.68 0.95
N GLY A 100 -6.44 26.96 2.01
CA GLY A 100 -7.71 26.79 2.72
C GLY A 100 -7.47 26.10 4.04
N GLU A 101 -8.48 26.17 4.91
CA GLU A 101 -8.46 25.51 6.21
C GLU A 101 -9.77 24.77 6.43
N LEU A 102 -9.66 23.55 6.97
CA LEU A 102 -10.82 22.74 7.35
C LEU A 102 -10.77 22.44 8.84
N GLU A 103 -11.85 22.75 9.53
CA GLU A 103 -12.03 22.30 10.92
C GLU A 103 -12.83 21.02 10.95
N THR A 104 -12.39 20.07 11.77
CA THR A 104 -13.05 18.78 11.97
C THR A 104 -13.01 18.33 13.42
N LYS A 105 -13.98 17.51 13.83
CA LYS A 105 -13.97 16.84 15.15
C LYS A 105 -13.00 15.67 15.16
N THR A 106 -12.90 14.93 14.03
CA THR A 106 -12.05 13.73 13.93
C THR A 106 -11.37 13.66 12.55
N VAL A 107 -10.24 12.97 12.50
CA VAL A 107 -9.49 12.68 11.28
C VAL A 107 -9.40 11.17 11.08
N ILE A 108 -9.72 10.68 9.89
CA ILE A 108 -9.38 9.33 9.44
C ILE A 108 -8.23 9.44 8.45
N PHE A 109 -7.05 9.00 8.86
CA PHE A 109 -5.86 9.00 8.03
C PHE A 109 -5.76 7.70 7.24
N ALA A 110 -5.91 7.79 5.93
CA ALA A 110 -5.87 6.68 4.96
C ALA A 110 -4.80 6.89 3.88
N GLY A 111 -3.65 7.48 4.26
CA GLY A 111 -2.58 7.89 3.35
C GLY A 111 -1.83 6.75 2.65
N GLY A 112 -2.09 5.49 3.03
CA GLY A 112 -1.50 4.31 2.40
C GLY A 112 0.02 4.20 2.55
N THR A 113 0.64 3.51 1.60
CA THR A 113 2.09 3.32 1.48
C THR A 113 2.54 3.63 0.06
N TYR A 114 3.83 3.73 -0.17
CA TYR A 114 4.43 3.65 -1.50
C TYR A 114 5.55 2.62 -1.52
N HIS A 115 5.74 2.00 -2.68
CA HIS A 115 6.84 1.04 -2.86
C HIS A 115 8.14 1.77 -3.10
N ARG A 116 9.20 1.28 -2.47
CA ARG A 116 10.55 1.76 -2.80
C ARG A 116 10.89 1.36 -4.22
N SER A 117 11.39 2.33 -5.00
CA SER A 117 11.90 2.09 -6.34
C SER A 117 13.36 1.63 -6.29
N LEU A 118 13.76 0.79 -7.24
CA LEU A 118 15.15 0.44 -7.48
C LEU A 118 15.90 1.60 -8.14
N GLY A 119 15.19 2.44 -8.90
CA GLY A 119 15.76 3.57 -9.64
C GLY A 119 16.61 3.14 -10.84
N ILE A 120 16.33 1.97 -11.41
CA ILE A 120 17.08 1.41 -12.54
C ILE A 120 16.31 1.57 -13.86
N LYS A 121 17.03 1.49 -14.97
CA LYS A 121 16.45 1.54 -16.31
C LYS A 121 15.53 0.33 -16.53
N GLY A 122 14.41 0.56 -17.22
CA GLY A 122 13.36 -0.44 -17.44
C GLY A 122 12.31 -0.53 -16.33
N GLU A 123 12.60 -0.08 -15.08
CA GLU A 123 11.67 -0.22 -13.97
C GLU A 123 10.32 0.46 -14.24
N ARG A 124 10.34 1.71 -14.69
CA ARG A 124 9.08 2.44 -15.03
C ARG A 124 8.43 1.91 -16.28
N GLU A 125 9.22 1.55 -17.27
CA GLU A 125 8.74 1.07 -18.56
C GLU A 125 7.95 -0.22 -18.46
N PHE A 126 8.44 -1.17 -17.62
CA PHE A 126 7.82 -2.48 -17.46
C PHE A 126 6.94 -2.60 -16.20
N SER A 127 6.62 -1.49 -15.54
CA SER A 127 5.64 -1.48 -14.45
C SER A 127 4.29 -2.00 -14.95
N GLY A 128 3.73 -3.03 -14.29
CA GLY A 128 2.52 -3.74 -14.73
C GLY A 128 2.69 -4.58 -16.02
N ARG A 129 3.91 -4.61 -16.59
CA ARG A 129 4.26 -5.40 -17.76
C ARG A 129 5.38 -6.41 -17.50
N GLY A 130 5.35 -7.01 -16.33
CA GLY A 130 6.34 -7.97 -15.84
C GLY A 130 7.01 -7.53 -14.54
N ILE A 131 6.88 -6.27 -14.12
CA ILE A 131 7.30 -5.80 -12.81
C ILE A 131 6.10 -5.66 -11.89
N SER A 132 6.22 -6.20 -10.68
CA SER A 132 5.23 -6.12 -9.60
C SER A 132 5.91 -5.91 -8.25
N SER A 133 5.15 -5.47 -7.27
CA SER A 133 5.54 -5.38 -5.85
C SER A 133 4.71 -6.30 -4.95
N CYS A 134 3.84 -7.14 -5.54
CA CYS A 134 2.93 -8.01 -4.81
C CYS A 134 2.87 -9.40 -5.44
N ALA A 135 3.60 -10.37 -4.87
CA ALA A 135 3.61 -11.75 -5.37
C ALA A 135 2.24 -12.43 -5.27
N VAL A 136 1.49 -12.15 -4.19
CA VAL A 136 0.15 -12.72 -3.98
C VAL A 136 -0.87 -12.17 -4.98
N CYS A 137 -0.69 -10.90 -5.42
CA CYS A 137 -1.57 -10.27 -6.40
C CYS A 137 -1.31 -10.80 -7.81
N ASP A 138 -0.05 -10.79 -8.24
CA ASP A 138 0.33 -10.93 -9.65
C ASP A 138 1.05 -12.25 -9.97
N GLY A 139 1.40 -13.03 -8.95
CA GLY A 139 2.18 -14.28 -9.15
C GLY A 139 1.53 -15.26 -10.12
N ALA A 140 0.20 -15.31 -10.17
CA ALA A 140 -0.54 -16.20 -11.06
C ALA A 140 -0.25 -15.96 -12.57
N PHE A 141 0.10 -14.72 -12.97
CA PHE A 141 0.46 -14.39 -14.36
C PHE A 141 1.77 -15.03 -14.83
N PHE A 142 2.59 -15.46 -13.88
CA PHE A 142 3.90 -16.05 -14.13
C PHE A 142 3.91 -17.56 -13.94
N LYS A 143 2.72 -18.22 -13.98
CA LYS A 143 2.60 -19.67 -13.85
C LYS A 143 3.46 -20.39 -14.88
N GLY A 144 4.37 -21.24 -14.40
CA GLY A 144 5.28 -22.01 -15.23
C GLY A 144 6.41 -21.20 -15.90
N LYS A 145 6.56 -19.92 -15.56
CA LYS A 145 7.63 -19.03 -16.07
C LYS A 145 8.64 -18.73 -14.97
N PRO A 146 9.90 -18.37 -15.29
CA PRO A 146 10.87 -17.93 -14.29
C PRO A 146 10.56 -16.53 -13.80
N ALA A 147 10.83 -16.27 -12.50
CA ALA A 147 10.66 -14.96 -11.87
C ALA A 147 11.86 -14.60 -11.00
N ALA A 148 12.08 -13.30 -10.79
CA ALA A 148 13.05 -12.76 -9.84
C ALA A 148 12.33 -12.02 -8.71
N VAL A 149 12.86 -12.14 -7.49
CA VAL A 149 12.45 -11.35 -6.32
C VAL A 149 13.64 -10.56 -5.83
N ILE A 150 13.49 -9.24 -5.80
CA ILE A 150 14.57 -8.34 -5.38
C ILE A 150 14.37 -7.98 -3.92
N GLY A 151 15.27 -8.45 -3.05
CA GLY A 151 15.20 -8.15 -1.62
C GLY A 151 15.90 -9.18 -0.75
N GLY A 152 15.93 -8.92 0.56
CA GLY A 152 16.59 -9.81 1.55
C GLY A 152 15.91 -9.77 2.92
N GLY A 153 14.66 -9.32 3.00
CA GLY A 153 13.82 -9.32 4.19
C GLY A 153 12.71 -10.37 4.13
N ASP A 154 11.90 -10.45 5.19
CA ASP A 154 10.80 -11.43 5.30
C ASP A 154 9.88 -11.42 4.07
N THR A 155 9.51 -10.25 3.57
CA THR A 155 8.67 -10.11 2.37
C THR A 155 9.29 -10.81 1.17
N ALA A 156 10.58 -10.57 0.89
CA ALA A 156 11.25 -11.16 -0.27
C ALA A 156 11.28 -12.69 -0.21
N PHE A 157 11.57 -13.26 0.97
CA PHE A 157 11.60 -14.70 1.16
C PHE A 157 10.21 -15.33 1.13
N SER A 158 9.21 -14.68 1.75
CA SER A 158 7.81 -15.11 1.69
C SER A 158 7.26 -15.08 0.27
N ASP A 159 7.53 -14.01 -0.47
CA ASP A 159 7.14 -13.85 -1.87
C ASP A 159 7.81 -14.93 -2.76
N ALA A 160 9.09 -15.19 -2.56
CA ALA A 160 9.80 -16.22 -3.31
C ALA A 160 9.26 -17.63 -3.03
N LEU A 161 8.97 -17.95 -1.77
CA LEU A 161 8.33 -19.22 -1.38
C LEU A 161 6.93 -19.36 -1.99
N TYR A 162 6.15 -18.30 -2.00
CA TYR A 162 4.83 -18.28 -2.65
C TYR A 162 4.96 -18.50 -4.16
N LEU A 163 5.85 -17.76 -4.83
CA LEU A 163 6.11 -17.87 -6.26
C LEU A 163 6.68 -19.24 -6.68
N ALA A 164 7.46 -19.90 -5.83
CA ALA A 164 7.99 -21.23 -6.10
C ALA A 164 6.91 -22.30 -6.30
N ASN A 165 5.70 -22.09 -5.74
CA ASN A 165 4.56 -22.97 -5.98
C ASN A 165 3.91 -22.74 -7.36
N ILE A 166 4.19 -21.62 -8.01
CA ILE A 166 3.51 -21.15 -9.23
C ILE A 166 4.47 -21.13 -10.43
N CYS A 167 5.67 -20.58 -10.21
CA CYS A 167 6.69 -20.38 -11.22
C CYS A 167 7.50 -21.66 -11.50
N SER A 168 8.18 -21.70 -12.64
CA SER A 168 9.13 -22.77 -12.95
C SER A 168 10.39 -22.67 -12.12
N GLU A 169 10.88 -21.46 -11.88
CA GLU A 169 12.07 -21.13 -11.12
C GLU A 169 11.95 -19.72 -10.53
N VAL A 170 12.55 -19.47 -9.34
CA VAL A 170 12.54 -18.18 -8.67
C VAL A 170 13.95 -17.80 -8.26
N TYR A 171 14.38 -16.59 -8.62
CA TYR A 171 15.67 -16.05 -8.22
C TYR A 171 15.48 -15.01 -7.13
N ILE A 172 16.05 -15.22 -5.93
CA ILE A 172 16.14 -14.17 -4.91
C ILE A 172 17.45 -13.41 -5.15
N ILE A 173 17.35 -12.12 -5.47
CA ILE A 173 18.51 -11.25 -5.72
C ILE A 173 18.68 -10.32 -4.51
N SER A 174 19.73 -10.53 -3.73
CA SER A 174 20.02 -9.76 -2.52
C SER A 174 21.36 -9.05 -2.63
N ARG A 175 21.38 -7.76 -2.24
CA ARG A 175 22.60 -6.94 -2.21
C ARG A 175 23.60 -7.39 -1.13
N ARG A 176 23.19 -8.19 -0.16
CA ARG A 176 24.00 -8.68 0.95
C ARG A 176 23.90 -10.19 1.05
N ASP A 177 24.87 -10.81 1.67
CA ASP A 177 24.88 -12.24 2.04
C ASP A 177 24.28 -12.50 3.42
N VAL A 178 24.02 -11.45 4.21
CA VAL A 178 23.30 -11.52 5.49
C VAL A 178 21.88 -11.03 5.27
N PHE A 179 20.91 -11.90 5.51
CA PHE A 179 19.49 -11.60 5.34
C PHE A 179 18.88 -11.03 6.62
N ARG A 180 17.94 -10.10 6.45
CA ARG A 180 17.08 -9.63 7.54
C ARG A 180 15.87 -10.54 7.76
N ALA A 181 15.64 -11.45 6.84
CA ALA A 181 14.57 -12.43 6.94
C ALA A 181 14.79 -13.39 8.10
N GLY A 182 13.68 -13.85 8.69
CA GLY A 182 13.69 -14.85 9.74
C GLY A 182 14.37 -16.15 9.28
N LYS A 183 15.18 -16.75 10.14
CA LYS A 183 15.97 -17.97 9.81
C LYS A 183 15.13 -19.10 9.23
N SER A 184 13.89 -19.26 9.69
CA SER A 184 12.96 -20.29 9.18
C SER A 184 12.60 -20.06 7.72
N LEU A 185 12.35 -18.82 7.30
CA LEU A 185 12.03 -18.48 5.90
C LEU A 185 13.24 -18.71 5.00
N VAL A 186 14.43 -18.32 5.47
CA VAL A 186 15.69 -18.54 4.74
C VAL A 186 15.92 -20.04 4.52
N ALA A 187 15.83 -20.86 5.59
CA ALA A 187 16.02 -22.29 5.51
C ALA A 187 15.01 -22.98 4.57
N GLN A 188 13.75 -22.54 4.56
CA GLN A 188 12.74 -23.03 3.62
C GLN A 188 13.09 -22.70 2.17
N ALA A 189 13.54 -21.46 1.90
CA ALA A 189 13.95 -21.05 0.56
C ALA A 189 15.19 -21.84 0.09
N GLU A 190 16.19 -22.02 0.95
CA GLU A 190 17.40 -22.80 0.67
C GLU A 190 17.14 -24.29 0.40
N SER A 191 16.08 -24.84 1.00
CA SER A 191 15.66 -26.23 0.79
C SER A 191 14.82 -26.46 -0.47
N SER A 192 14.43 -25.41 -1.17
CA SER A 192 13.59 -25.49 -2.36
C SER A 192 14.42 -25.66 -3.63
N ASP A 193 14.16 -26.71 -4.39
CA ASP A 193 14.82 -26.98 -5.69
C ASP A 193 14.48 -25.90 -6.76
N LYS A 194 13.44 -25.09 -6.51
CA LYS A 194 13.00 -24.05 -7.44
C LYS A 194 13.56 -22.67 -7.10
N ILE A 195 14.13 -22.46 -5.92
CA ILE A 195 14.62 -21.15 -5.49
C ILE A 195 16.14 -21.11 -5.59
N LYS A 196 16.65 -20.12 -6.31
CA LYS A 196 18.08 -19.80 -6.39
C LYS A 196 18.36 -18.47 -5.70
N ILE A 197 19.22 -18.47 -4.70
CA ILE A 197 19.59 -17.27 -3.95
C ILE A 197 20.89 -16.72 -4.50
N ILE A 198 20.85 -15.48 -4.99
CA ILE A 198 21.99 -14.74 -5.52
C ILE A 198 22.30 -13.60 -4.56
N THR A 199 23.39 -13.74 -3.84
CA THR A 199 23.86 -12.76 -2.86
C THR A 199 24.92 -11.83 -3.43
N ASN A 200 25.18 -10.69 -2.75
CA ASN A 200 26.14 -9.68 -3.17
C ASN A 200 25.86 -9.20 -4.59
N ALA A 201 24.57 -9.14 -4.96
CA ALA A 201 24.09 -8.77 -6.28
C ALA A 201 23.07 -7.63 -6.20
N VAL A 202 23.20 -6.70 -7.13
CA VAL A 202 22.28 -5.59 -7.29
C VAL A 202 21.71 -5.60 -8.71
N PRO A 203 20.41 -5.35 -8.90
CA PRO A 203 19.84 -5.16 -10.23
C PRO A 203 20.39 -3.87 -10.86
N VAL A 204 20.62 -3.90 -12.18
CA VAL A 204 21.21 -2.80 -12.95
C VAL A 204 20.23 -2.29 -14.00
N GLU A 205 19.64 -3.21 -14.76
CA GLU A 205 18.67 -2.88 -15.81
C GLU A 205 17.68 -4.03 -15.99
N ILE A 206 16.44 -3.70 -16.34
CA ILE A 206 15.41 -4.66 -16.71
C ILE A 206 15.15 -4.50 -18.19
N HIS A 207 15.15 -5.62 -18.91
CA HIS A 207 15.03 -5.68 -20.37
C HIS A 207 13.75 -6.40 -20.78
N GLY A 208 13.31 -6.08 -22.00
CA GLY A 208 12.17 -6.69 -22.67
C GLY A 208 11.76 -5.92 -23.90
N ASP A 209 10.75 -6.40 -24.60
CA ASP A 209 10.08 -5.66 -25.67
C ASP A 209 8.72 -5.12 -25.15
N LYS A 210 7.69 -5.95 -25.17
CA LYS A 210 6.37 -5.58 -24.61
C LYS A 210 6.23 -5.96 -23.15
N LEU A 211 6.90 -7.01 -22.75
CA LEU A 211 6.94 -7.57 -21.40
C LEU A 211 8.39 -7.81 -21.00
N VAL A 212 8.64 -7.96 -19.71
CA VAL A 212 9.96 -8.35 -19.20
C VAL A 212 10.38 -9.70 -19.78
N ASP A 213 11.64 -9.79 -20.22
CA ASP A 213 12.28 -11.03 -20.67
C ASP A 213 13.58 -11.35 -19.91
N SER A 214 14.22 -10.33 -19.32
CA SER A 214 15.44 -10.53 -18.55
C SER A 214 15.73 -9.39 -17.56
N ILE A 215 16.56 -9.69 -16.58
CA ILE A 215 17.13 -8.70 -15.66
C ILE A 215 18.65 -8.78 -15.68
N GLU A 216 19.33 -7.67 -15.85
CA GLU A 216 20.77 -7.55 -15.68
C GLU A 216 21.10 -7.26 -14.21
N ILE A 217 22.04 -8.00 -13.66
CA ILE A 217 22.54 -7.82 -12.31
C ILE A 217 24.05 -7.60 -12.30
N SER A 218 24.54 -6.85 -11.32
CA SER A 218 25.95 -6.77 -10.98
C SER A 218 26.20 -7.59 -9.72
N GLN A 219 26.93 -8.68 -9.85
CA GLN A 219 27.36 -9.51 -8.71
C GLN A 219 28.88 -9.39 -8.53
N ASN A 220 29.31 -8.87 -7.38
CA ASN A 220 30.74 -8.62 -7.10
C ASN A 220 31.44 -7.83 -8.22
N GLY A 221 30.74 -6.87 -8.84
CA GLY A 221 31.25 -6.04 -9.93
C GLY A 221 31.23 -6.68 -11.33
N LYS A 222 30.75 -7.92 -11.47
CA LYS A 222 30.56 -8.59 -12.76
C LYS A 222 29.10 -8.50 -13.18
N LEU A 223 28.85 -8.06 -14.41
CA LEU A 223 27.53 -8.03 -15.01
C LEU A 223 27.14 -9.43 -15.52
N SER A 224 25.90 -9.78 -15.31
CA SER A 224 25.28 -10.99 -15.87
C SER A 224 23.78 -10.76 -16.07
N SER A 225 23.20 -11.42 -17.08
CA SER A 225 21.78 -11.38 -17.37
C SER A 225 21.10 -12.67 -16.92
N ILE A 226 19.92 -12.55 -16.35
CA ILE A 226 19.06 -13.66 -15.93
C ILE A 226 17.78 -13.57 -16.71
N ALA A 227 17.43 -14.61 -17.48
CA ALA A 227 16.16 -14.69 -18.19
C ALA A 227 15.03 -14.88 -17.19
N VAL A 228 14.12 -13.92 -17.09
CA VAL A 228 12.94 -13.94 -16.22
C VAL A 228 11.77 -13.22 -16.90
N ASN A 229 10.56 -13.67 -16.64
CA ASN A 229 9.35 -13.04 -17.16
C ASN A 229 8.66 -12.15 -16.12
N GLY A 230 9.01 -12.30 -14.84
CA GLY A 230 8.51 -11.49 -13.75
C GLY A 230 9.62 -11.01 -12.84
N VAL A 231 9.54 -9.74 -12.42
CA VAL A 231 10.44 -9.15 -11.43
C VAL A 231 9.59 -8.57 -10.30
N PHE A 232 9.75 -9.13 -9.10
CA PHE A 232 9.03 -8.70 -7.90
C PHE A 232 9.95 -7.85 -7.02
N ILE A 233 9.59 -6.58 -6.83
CA ILE A 233 10.39 -5.64 -6.06
C ILE A 233 9.96 -5.68 -4.60
N ALA A 234 10.73 -6.40 -3.76
CA ALA A 234 10.46 -6.63 -2.34
C ALA A 234 11.50 -5.95 -1.43
N ILE A 235 11.86 -4.70 -1.75
CA ILE A 235 12.83 -3.88 -0.97
C ILE A 235 12.17 -3.02 0.11
N GLY A 236 10.87 -3.22 0.33
CA GLY A 236 10.07 -2.63 1.37
C GLY A 236 9.13 -1.53 0.88
N ASN A 237 8.05 -1.37 1.64
CA ASN A 237 7.11 -0.29 1.48
C ASN A 237 7.45 0.83 2.49
N VAL A 238 7.12 2.04 2.13
CA VAL A 238 7.24 3.20 3.01
C VAL A 238 5.83 3.72 3.28
N PRO A 239 5.38 3.76 4.54
CA PRO A 239 4.10 4.35 4.86
C PRO A 239 4.15 5.86 4.61
N ASN A 240 3.09 6.40 4.02
CA ASN A 240 2.98 7.83 3.74
C ASN A 240 2.45 8.55 4.97
N THR A 241 3.29 8.66 6.02
CA THR A 241 2.89 9.11 7.36
C THR A 241 3.55 10.41 7.82
N ASP A 242 4.35 11.06 7.00
CA ASP A 242 5.16 12.22 7.39
C ASP A 242 4.31 13.33 8.01
N ILE A 243 3.16 13.62 7.43
CA ILE A 243 2.27 14.70 7.87
C ILE A 243 1.58 14.41 9.21
N ILE A 244 1.35 13.14 9.52
CA ILE A 244 0.66 12.72 10.75
C ILE A 244 1.63 12.30 11.87
N ALA A 245 2.89 12.06 11.51
CA ALA A 245 3.93 11.61 12.43
C ALA A 245 4.09 12.47 13.71
N PRO A 246 3.96 13.82 13.65
CA PRO A 246 4.05 14.63 14.85
C PRO A 246 2.92 14.41 15.87
N LEU A 247 1.80 13.83 15.46
CA LEU A 247 0.58 13.70 16.25
C LEU A 247 0.37 12.30 16.81
N VAL A 248 0.89 11.26 16.17
CA VAL A 248 0.62 9.87 16.51
C VAL A 248 1.91 9.07 16.73
N LYS A 249 1.81 7.97 17.47
CA LYS A 249 2.93 7.05 17.65
C LYS A 249 3.10 6.17 16.40
N LEU A 250 4.35 6.10 15.92
CA LEU A 250 4.76 5.21 14.83
C LEU A 250 5.58 4.04 15.37
N ASP A 251 5.59 2.94 14.63
CA ASP A 251 6.55 1.85 14.86
C ASP A 251 7.94 2.20 14.26
N GLU A 252 8.91 1.31 14.43
CA GLU A 252 10.29 1.45 13.92
C GLU A 252 10.40 1.56 12.40
N ASN A 253 9.35 1.17 11.66
CA ASN A 253 9.27 1.22 10.21
C ASN A 253 8.43 2.40 9.69
N GLY A 254 7.92 3.27 10.59
CA GLY A 254 7.14 4.44 10.26
C GLY A 254 5.63 4.20 10.12
N TYR A 255 5.14 3.01 10.41
CA TYR A 255 3.69 2.72 10.39
C TYR A 255 2.98 3.25 11.63
N ILE A 256 1.79 3.80 11.46
CA ILE A 256 0.96 4.27 12.57
C ILE A 256 0.57 3.07 13.45
N MET A 257 0.87 3.17 14.74
CA MET A 257 0.48 2.16 15.73
C MET A 257 -1.03 2.25 15.99
N ALA A 258 -1.80 1.38 15.35
CA ALA A 258 -3.25 1.29 15.51
C ALA A 258 -3.72 -0.16 15.34
N GLY A 259 -4.73 -0.54 16.12
CA GLY A 259 -5.41 -1.84 16.03
C GLY A 259 -6.40 -1.90 14.87
N GLU A 260 -7.24 -2.94 14.84
CA GLU A 260 -8.27 -3.11 13.82
C GLU A 260 -9.41 -2.09 13.94
N ASP A 261 -9.59 -1.50 15.11
CA ASP A 261 -10.50 -0.39 15.37
C ASP A 261 -10.00 0.95 14.83
N GLY A 262 -8.77 0.99 14.33
CA GLY A 262 -8.12 2.16 13.78
C GLY A 262 -7.71 3.22 14.81
N VAL A 263 -7.94 2.99 16.10
CA VAL A 263 -7.62 3.96 17.16
C VAL A 263 -6.13 4.16 17.27
N THR A 264 -5.70 5.43 17.26
CA THR A 264 -4.29 5.82 17.38
C THR A 264 -3.97 6.32 18.80
N SER A 265 -2.74 6.74 19.00
CA SER A 265 -2.31 7.36 20.28
C SER A 265 -2.83 8.81 20.48
N ALA A 266 -3.45 9.41 19.47
CA ALA A 266 -4.01 10.75 19.52
C ALA A 266 -5.54 10.69 19.52
N ASP A 267 -6.18 11.38 20.45
CA ASP A 267 -7.63 11.45 20.57
C ASP A 267 -8.27 12.03 19.30
N GLY A 268 -9.25 11.32 18.74
CA GLY A 268 -9.96 11.77 17.53
C GLY A 268 -9.19 11.59 16.21
N ILE A 269 -8.01 10.97 16.22
CA ILE A 269 -7.29 10.55 15.01
C ILE A 269 -7.36 9.03 14.88
N PHE A 270 -7.79 8.56 13.73
CA PHE A 270 -7.90 7.15 13.37
C PHE A 270 -7.05 6.85 12.13
N ALA A 271 -6.52 5.64 12.03
CA ALA A 271 -5.68 5.20 10.92
C ALA A 271 -6.27 4.00 10.20
N ALA A 272 -6.45 4.10 8.88
CA ALA A 272 -7.03 3.08 8.03
C ALA A 272 -6.10 2.67 6.89
N GLY A 273 -6.13 1.40 6.51
CA GLY A 273 -5.37 0.87 5.37
C GLY A 273 -3.91 0.59 5.67
N ASP A 274 -3.09 0.69 4.65
CA ASP A 274 -1.73 0.17 4.67
C ASP A 274 -0.73 1.06 5.42
N CYS A 275 -1.10 2.28 5.80
CA CYS A 275 -0.27 3.18 6.59
C CYS A 275 -0.16 2.81 8.07
N ARG A 276 -0.99 1.88 8.57
CA ARG A 276 -0.95 1.41 9.96
C ARG A 276 -0.28 0.05 10.13
N THR A 277 0.03 -0.29 11.39
CA THR A 277 0.56 -1.61 11.76
C THR A 277 -0.46 -2.71 11.48
N LYS A 278 -0.12 -3.64 10.59
CA LYS A 278 -0.93 -4.82 10.24
C LYS A 278 -0.09 -5.88 9.54
N LYS A 279 -0.54 -7.13 9.58
CA LYS A 279 0.16 -8.26 8.94
C LYS A 279 -0.16 -8.35 7.44
N LEU A 280 -1.43 -8.21 7.07
CA LEU A 280 -1.89 -8.35 5.70
C LEU A 280 -2.27 -6.99 5.12
N ARG A 281 -1.63 -6.61 4.02
CA ARG A 281 -1.91 -5.40 3.24
C ARG A 281 -2.54 -5.79 1.93
N GLN A 282 -3.87 -5.70 1.87
CA GLN A 282 -4.70 -6.05 0.72
C GLN A 282 -5.90 -5.10 0.66
N VAL A 283 -6.51 -4.98 -0.52
CA VAL A 283 -7.71 -4.15 -0.71
C VAL A 283 -8.79 -4.49 0.32
N ILE A 284 -9.07 -5.78 0.53
CA ILE A 284 -10.11 -6.22 1.46
C ILE A 284 -9.83 -5.80 2.91
N THR A 285 -8.56 -5.81 3.34
CA THR A 285 -8.21 -5.36 4.69
C THR A 285 -8.20 -3.84 4.82
N ALA A 286 -7.91 -3.11 3.74
CA ALA A 286 -8.02 -1.65 3.70
C ALA A 286 -9.50 -1.20 3.78
N VAL A 287 -10.38 -1.88 3.05
CA VAL A 287 -11.83 -1.68 3.11
C VAL A 287 -12.36 -1.90 4.53
N ALA A 288 -11.98 -3.01 5.17
CA ALA A 288 -12.39 -3.30 6.55
C ALA A 288 -11.94 -2.20 7.53
N ASP A 289 -10.71 -1.70 7.39
CA ASP A 289 -10.20 -0.61 8.23
C ASP A 289 -11.02 0.68 8.08
N GLY A 290 -11.36 1.06 6.84
CA GLY A 290 -12.17 2.25 6.58
C GLY A 290 -13.51 2.20 7.30
N ALA A 291 -14.18 1.05 7.25
CA ALA A 291 -15.44 0.84 7.95
C ALA A 291 -15.28 0.94 9.49
N ASN A 292 -14.28 0.24 10.03
CA ASN A 292 -14.00 0.23 11.47
C ASN A 292 -13.64 1.62 12.01
N CYS A 293 -12.84 2.39 11.28
CA CYS A 293 -12.47 3.75 11.67
C CYS A 293 -13.68 4.67 11.79
N VAL A 294 -14.67 4.56 10.88
CA VAL A 294 -15.90 5.37 10.98
C VAL A 294 -16.70 4.99 12.23
N MET A 295 -16.83 3.71 12.55
CA MET A 295 -17.51 3.27 13.78
C MET A 295 -16.82 3.82 15.03
N SER A 296 -15.49 3.82 15.06
CA SER A 296 -14.71 4.38 16.16
C SER A 296 -14.84 5.90 16.25
N ALA A 297 -14.80 6.60 15.10
CA ALA A 297 -14.99 8.04 15.03
C ALA A 297 -16.41 8.47 15.48
N GLU A 298 -17.44 7.76 15.05
CA GLU A 298 -18.82 8.01 15.48
C GLU A 298 -18.96 7.88 17.00
N LYS A 299 -18.41 6.79 17.57
CA LYS A 299 -18.38 6.58 19.02
C LYS A 299 -17.68 7.74 19.73
N TYR A 300 -16.48 8.11 19.26
CA TYR A 300 -15.72 9.24 19.83
C TYR A 300 -16.52 10.55 19.79
N ILE A 301 -17.14 10.88 18.65
CA ILE A 301 -17.94 12.10 18.49
C ILE A 301 -19.12 12.11 19.46
N ARG A 302 -19.79 10.98 19.66
CA ARG A 302 -20.93 10.86 20.57
C ARG A 302 -20.50 11.05 22.03
N GLU A 303 -19.36 10.51 22.44
CA GLU A 303 -18.82 10.59 23.81
C GLU A 303 -18.22 11.98 24.15
N ASN A 304 -17.93 12.80 23.12
CA ASN A 304 -17.30 14.12 23.24
C ASN A 304 -18.18 15.28 22.73
N ARG A 305 -19.51 15.07 22.71
CA ARG A 305 -20.49 16.12 22.37
C ARG A 305 -20.56 17.21 23.40
#